data_de9b9cac125fe1e527df2b3609b1298c
#
_entry.id   de9b9cac125fe1e527df2b3609b1298c
#
_cell.length_a   1.000
_cell.length_b   1.000
_cell.length_c   1.000
_cell.angle_alpha   90.00
_cell.angle_beta   90.00
_cell.angle_gamma   90.00
#
_symmetry.space_group_name_H-M   'P 1'
#
loop_
_entity.id
_entity.type
_entity.pdbx_description
1 polymer ?
#
loop_
_entity_poly.entity_id
_entity_poly.type
_entity_poly.pdbx_seq_one_letter_code
_entity_poly.pdbx_strand_id
1 'polypeptide(L)'
;MPRLVLSLFAYLFCSTLLQAQAWQPFGVRQLGFTFDVPPGFVLTQHEDQGAAFQGPRNAFLAVWGARLGKASFRAEIEHRMMEDEKAGWQLSYRRVTPKWASYSGVKNGEIRYVRAIKVCNDRAALFTINYSRFEKTPYDPIVVRMVRSLKAEGC
;
A
#
# COMPACT_ATOMS: atom_id res chain seq x y z
N MET A 1 9.39 -67.12 -28.97
CA MET A 1 8.98 -65.74 -29.36
C MET A 1 8.66 -64.96 -28.10
N PRO A 2 9.54 -64.11 -27.60
CA PRO A 2 9.26 -63.28 -26.43
C PRO A 2 8.55 -61.97 -26.86
N ARG A 3 7.44 -61.70 -26.24
CA ARG A 3 6.70 -60.43 -26.38
C ARG A 3 7.36 -59.34 -25.57
N LEU A 4 7.86 -58.33 -26.26
CA LEU A 4 8.36 -57.11 -25.65
C LEU A 4 7.13 -56.28 -25.16
N VAL A 5 7.03 -56.08 -23.84
CA VAL A 5 6.08 -55.15 -23.22
C VAL A 5 6.80 -53.81 -23.09
N LEU A 6 6.40 -52.87 -23.95
CA LEU A 6 6.87 -51.48 -23.89
C LEU A 6 6.07 -50.75 -22.81
N SER A 7 6.68 -50.57 -21.63
CA SER A 7 6.12 -49.69 -20.57
C SER A 7 6.33 -48.23 -20.90
N LEU A 8 5.32 -47.56 -21.33
CA LEU A 8 5.28 -46.12 -21.53
C LEU A 8 5.13 -45.44 -20.17
N PHE A 9 6.23 -44.95 -19.58
CA PHE A 9 6.20 -44.07 -18.43
C PHE A 9 5.79 -42.65 -18.89
N ALA A 10 4.54 -42.29 -18.67
CA ALA A 10 4.05 -40.95 -18.84
C ALA A 10 4.53 -40.09 -17.65
N TYR A 11 5.56 -39.27 -17.86
CA TYR A 11 5.95 -38.22 -16.92
C TYR A 11 4.92 -37.11 -16.97
N LEU A 12 4.02 -37.07 -15.96
CA LEU A 12 3.21 -35.93 -15.69
C LEU A 12 4.11 -34.81 -15.17
N PHE A 13 4.50 -33.90 -16.05
CA PHE A 13 5.03 -32.61 -15.66
C PHE A 13 3.94 -31.81 -14.98
N CYS A 14 3.89 -31.84 -13.65
CA CYS A 14 3.09 -30.92 -12.86
C CYS A 14 3.78 -29.56 -12.91
N SER A 15 3.47 -28.74 -13.92
CA SER A 15 3.89 -27.37 -14.01
C SER A 15 3.13 -26.60 -12.92
N THR A 16 3.74 -26.46 -11.73
CA THR A 16 3.29 -25.48 -10.74
C THR A 16 3.52 -24.10 -11.36
N LEU A 17 2.46 -23.53 -11.91
CA LEU A 17 2.41 -22.12 -12.28
C LEU A 17 2.69 -21.33 -10.98
N LEU A 18 3.92 -20.89 -10.80
CA LEU A 18 4.22 -19.78 -9.88
C LEU A 18 3.43 -18.59 -10.43
N GLN A 19 2.24 -18.40 -9.94
CA GLN A 19 1.52 -17.15 -10.14
C GLN A 19 2.35 -16.08 -9.42
N ALA A 20 3.16 -15.35 -10.19
CA ALA A 20 3.74 -14.12 -9.70
C ALA A 20 2.55 -13.28 -9.18
N GLN A 21 2.50 -13.07 -7.86
CA GLN A 21 1.43 -12.31 -7.26
C GLN A 21 1.41 -10.93 -7.90
N ALA A 22 0.33 -10.62 -8.60
CA ALA A 22 0.18 -9.36 -9.30
C ALA A 22 -0.20 -8.25 -8.32
N TRP A 23 0.09 -7.00 -8.70
CA TRP A 23 -0.46 -5.83 -8.04
C TRP A 23 -1.98 -5.83 -8.18
N GLN A 24 -2.69 -5.57 -7.08
CA GLN A 24 -4.14 -5.63 -7.05
C GLN A 24 -4.73 -4.21 -7.05
N PRO A 25 -5.63 -3.88 -7.99
CA PRO A 25 -6.30 -2.59 -7.97
C PRO A 25 -7.23 -2.48 -6.76
N PHE A 26 -7.19 -1.33 -6.11
CA PHE A 26 -8.07 -0.95 -5.01
C PHE A 26 -8.54 0.49 -5.23
N GLY A 27 -9.71 0.83 -4.74
CA GLY A 27 -10.22 2.19 -4.79
C GLY A 27 -11.53 2.34 -4.07
N VAL A 28 -11.86 3.57 -3.71
CA VAL A 28 -13.14 3.93 -3.11
C VAL A 28 -13.82 4.96 -4.01
N ARG A 29 -14.74 4.49 -4.84
CA ARG A 29 -15.42 5.34 -5.85
C ARG A 29 -16.06 6.58 -5.23
N GLN A 30 -16.72 6.45 -4.08
CA GLN A 30 -17.39 7.54 -3.38
C GLN A 30 -16.44 8.64 -2.89
N LEU A 31 -15.16 8.28 -2.69
CA LEU A 31 -14.10 9.18 -2.28
C LEU A 31 -13.17 9.57 -3.44
N GLY A 32 -13.38 8.98 -4.62
CA GLY A 32 -12.78 9.37 -5.89
C GLY A 32 -11.29 9.11 -5.99
N PHE A 33 -10.82 7.94 -5.55
CA PHE A 33 -9.42 7.57 -5.70
C PHE A 33 -9.22 6.10 -6.07
N THR A 34 -8.07 5.83 -6.69
CA THR A 34 -7.55 4.49 -6.96
C THR A 34 -6.14 4.31 -6.44
N PHE A 35 -5.75 3.05 -6.24
CA PHE A 35 -4.48 2.64 -5.68
C PHE A 35 -4.15 1.19 -6.07
N ASP A 36 -2.86 0.86 -6.24
CA ASP A 36 -2.40 -0.52 -6.45
C ASP A 36 -1.83 -1.10 -5.16
N VAL A 37 -2.42 -2.18 -4.68
CA VAL A 37 -1.94 -2.95 -3.52
C VAL A 37 -0.78 -3.85 -3.96
N PRO A 38 0.36 -3.85 -3.24
CA PRO A 38 1.51 -4.65 -3.61
C PRO A 38 1.24 -6.17 -3.54
N PRO A 39 1.99 -6.97 -4.32
CA PRO A 39 1.96 -8.43 -4.20
C PRO A 39 2.25 -8.90 -2.77
N GLY A 40 1.59 -9.96 -2.33
CA GLY A 40 1.78 -10.53 -0.99
C GLY A 40 1.04 -9.83 0.14
N PHE A 41 0.33 -8.74 -0.14
CA PHE A 41 -0.53 -8.09 0.84
C PHE A 41 -1.94 -8.69 0.79
N VAL A 42 -2.44 -9.12 1.94
CA VAL A 42 -3.75 -9.78 2.10
C VAL A 42 -4.68 -8.83 2.86
N LEU A 43 -5.89 -8.66 2.34
CA LEU A 43 -6.94 -7.86 2.98
C LEU A 43 -7.28 -8.40 4.36
N THR A 44 -7.21 -7.54 5.39
CA THR A 44 -7.55 -7.88 6.78
C THR A 44 -8.76 -7.11 7.30
N GLN A 45 -9.01 -5.93 6.76
CA GLN A 45 -10.13 -5.08 7.13
C GLN A 45 -10.60 -4.27 5.93
N HIS A 46 -11.91 -4.17 5.76
CA HIS A 46 -12.54 -3.34 4.73
C HIS A 46 -13.66 -2.50 5.35
N GLU A 47 -13.64 -1.21 5.05
CA GLU A 47 -14.64 -0.23 5.48
C GLU A 47 -15.05 0.66 4.30
N ASP A 48 -16.10 1.44 4.47
CA ASP A 48 -16.62 2.35 3.42
C ASP A 48 -15.59 3.39 2.95
N GLN A 49 -14.63 3.72 3.81
CA GLN A 49 -13.61 4.73 3.53
C GLN A 49 -12.29 4.15 3.03
N GLY A 50 -12.05 2.85 3.21
CA GLY A 50 -10.78 2.26 2.86
C GLY A 50 -10.59 0.82 3.31
N ALA A 51 -9.35 0.37 3.30
CA ALA A 51 -8.99 -0.99 3.66
C ALA A 51 -7.62 -1.08 4.33
N ALA A 52 -7.43 -2.13 5.12
CA ALA A 52 -6.14 -2.51 5.67
C ALA A 52 -5.71 -3.89 5.17
N PHE A 53 -4.40 -4.06 5.03
CA PHE A 53 -3.78 -5.27 4.50
C PHE A 53 -2.59 -5.66 5.35
N GLN A 54 -2.41 -6.97 5.53
CA GLN A 54 -1.22 -7.54 6.14
C GLN A 54 -0.29 -8.04 5.05
N GLY A 55 0.94 -7.59 5.07
CA GLY A 55 2.00 -8.00 4.15
C GLY A 55 2.96 -9.02 4.75
N PRO A 56 3.97 -9.44 3.95
CA PRO A 56 5.03 -10.32 4.41
C PRO A 56 5.78 -9.74 5.62
N ARG A 57 6.27 -10.61 6.50
CA ARG A 57 7.10 -10.25 7.66
C ARG A 57 6.52 -9.13 8.52
N ASN A 58 5.20 -9.20 8.76
CA ASN A 58 4.42 -8.24 9.56
C ASN A 58 4.36 -6.82 8.97
N ALA A 59 4.64 -6.63 7.68
CA ALA A 59 4.36 -5.36 7.05
C ALA A 59 2.86 -5.05 7.08
N PHE A 60 2.52 -3.79 7.30
CA PHE A 60 1.14 -3.32 7.38
C PHE A 60 0.91 -2.22 6.35
N LEU A 61 -0.22 -2.28 5.65
CA LEU A 61 -0.66 -1.26 4.71
C LEU A 61 -2.09 -0.87 5.04
N ALA A 62 -2.36 0.43 5.13
CA ALA A 62 -3.73 0.96 5.12
C ALA A 62 -3.87 1.99 4.00
N VAL A 63 -5.01 1.96 3.32
CA VAL A 63 -5.37 2.89 2.23
C VAL A 63 -6.77 3.40 2.48
N TRP A 64 -6.95 4.70 2.53
CA TRP A 64 -8.26 5.29 2.82
C TRP A 64 -8.42 6.67 2.21
N GLY A 65 -9.67 7.11 2.11
CA GLY A 65 -10.04 8.47 1.80
C GLY A 65 -10.67 9.17 3.00
N ALA A 66 -10.57 10.48 3.01
CA ALA A 66 -11.18 11.33 4.02
C ALA A 66 -11.84 12.56 3.40
N ARG A 67 -13.00 12.97 3.93
CA ARG A 67 -13.60 14.26 3.64
C ARG A 67 -12.93 15.31 4.50
N LEU A 68 -12.50 16.42 3.89
CA LEU A 68 -11.75 17.47 4.60
C LEU A 68 -12.68 18.39 5.43
N GLY A 69 -13.98 18.43 5.13
CA GLY A 69 -14.90 19.33 5.78
C GLY A 69 -14.46 20.80 5.62
N LYS A 70 -14.26 21.49 6.75
CA LYS A 70 -13.74 22.86 6.78
C LYS A 70 -12.21 22.96 6.84
N ALA A 71 -11.51 21.83 7.05
CA ALA A 71 -10.06 21.80 7.13
C ALA A 71 -9.44 21.93 5.73
N SER A 72 -8.28 22.59 5.64
CA SER A 72 -7.49 22.54 4.44
C SER A 72 -6.75 21.19 4.34
N PHE A 73 -6.38 20.78 3.12
CA PHE A 73 -5.54 19.60 2.93
C PHE A 73 -4.25 19.64 3.76
N ARG A 74 -3.59 20.81 3.81
CA ARG A 74 -2.38 21.01 4.64
C ARG A 74 -2.68 20.79 6.13
N ALA A 75 -3.72 21.40 6.66
CA ALA A 75 -4.07 21.25 8.08
C ALA A 75 -4.37 19.80 8.45
N GLU A 76 -5.05 19.06 7.59
CA GLU A 76 -5.32 17.63 7.77
C GLU A 76 -4.01 16.83 7.85
N ILE A 77 -3.06 17.08 6.95
CA ILE A 77 -1.79 16.36 6.95
C ILE A 77 -0.92 16.73 8.15
N GLU A 78 -0.86 18.00 8.51
CA GLU A 78 -0.11 18.45 9.70
C GLU A 78 -0.70 17.84 10.98
N HIS A 79 -2.02 17.73 11.07
CA HIS A 79 -2.68 17.02 12.18
C HIS A 79 -2.26 15.55 12.24
N ARG A 80 -2.23 14.84 11.13
CA ARG A 80 -1.80 13.42 11.08
C ARG A 80 -0.34 13.24 11.46
N MET A 81 0.55 14.12 11.00
CA MET A 81 1.96 14.09 11.41
C MET A 81 2.10 14.28 12.93
N MET A 82 1.33 15.20 13.50
CA MET A 82 1.32 15.44 14.95
C MET A 82 0.80 14.21 15.72
N GLU A 83 -0.25 13.54 15.24
CA GLU A 83 -0.75 12.31 15.87
C GLU A 83 0.27 11.16 15.77
N ASP A 84 0.96 11.02 14.64
CA ASP A 84 2.04 10.04 14.53
C ASP A 84 3.20 10.33 15.49
N GLU A 85 3.60 11.60 15.66
CA GLU A 85 4.62 12.00 16.63
C GLU A 85 4.19 11.72 18.07
N LYS A 86 2.94 12.02 18.43
CA LYS A 86 2.37 11.65 19.73
C LYS A 86 2.36 10.14 19.96
N ALA A 87 2.15 9.36 18.91
CA ALA A 87 2.21 7.90 18.96
C ALA A 87 3.65 7.35 19.01
N GLY A 88 4.66 8.22 19.03
CA GLY A 88 6.08 7.86 19.20
C GLY A 88 6.86 7.68 17.91
N TRP A 89 6.31 8.04 16.75
CA TRP A 89 7.05 8.05 15.50
C TRP A 89 8.02 9.24 15.44
N GLN A 90 9.28 8.97 15.14
CA GLN A 90 10.29 10.00 14.92
C GLN A 90 10.32 10.35 13.43
N LEU A 91 9.66 11.43 13.05
CA LEU A 91 9.55 11.86 11.67
C LEU A 91 10.85 12.53 11.20
N SER A 92 11.50 11.94 10.20
CA SER A 92 12.77 12.42 9.62
C SER A 92 12.62 13.07 8.24
N TYR A 93 11.52 12.79 7.56
CA TYR A 93 11.20 13.37 6.25
C TYR A 93 9.78 13.91 6.25
N ARG A 94 9.60 15.14 5.72
CA ARG A 94 8.31 15.81 5.60
C ARG A 94 8.29 16.68 4.35
N ARG A 95 7.30 16.50 3.53
CA ARG A 95 7.01 17.39 2.40
C ARG A 95 5.52 17.56 2.23
N VAL A 96 5.04 18.80 2.32
CA VAL A 96 3.63 19.14 2.17
C VAL A 96 3.50 20.20 1.09
N THR A 97 2.70 19.91 0.07
CA THR A 97 2.34 20.82 -1.00
C THR A 97 0.82 21.08 -0.99
N PRO A 98 0.28 21.98 -1.78
CA PRO A 98 -1.16 22.18 -1.87
C PRO A 98 -1.95 20.96 -2.40
N LYS A 99 -1.29 20.07 -3.16
CA LYS A 99 -1.95 18.95 -3.86
C LYS A 99 -1.55 17.58 -3.34
N TRP A 100 -0.42 17.44 -2.67
CA TRP A 100 0.07 16.19 -2.15
C TRP A 100 1.01 16.40 -0.97
N ALA A 101 1.17 15.37 -0.19
CA ALA A 101 2.15 15.32 0.90
C ALA A 101 2.77 13.93 0.99
N SER A 102 4.00 13.88 1.52
CA SER A 102 4.65 12.65 1.95
C SER A 102 5.44 12.93 3.22
N TYR A 103 5.43 11.96 4.12
CA TYR A 103 6.31 11.98 5.27
C TYR A 103 6.71 10.56 5.66
N SER A 104 7.81 10.45 6.37
CA SER A 104 8.27 9.16 6.89
C SER A 104 8.96 9.33 8.22
N GLY A 105 8.98 8.26 8.99
CA GLY A 105 9.61 8.22 10.30
C GLY A 105 9.94 6.80 10.72
N VAL A 106 10.56 6.68 11.88
CA VAL A 106 10.95 5.41 12.47
C VAL A 106 10.39 5.28 13.89
N LYS A 107 10.06 4.05 14.26
CA LYS A 107 9.64 3.67 15.61
C LYS A 107 9.96 2.20 15.83
N ASN A 108 10.67 1.88 16.92
CA ASN A 108 10.95 0.49 17.33
C ASN A 108 11.50 -0.42 16.21
N GLY A 109 12.38 0.12 15.34
CA GLY A 109 12.94 -0.65 14.24
C GLY A 109 12.07 -0.79 13.00
N GLU A 110 10.90 -0.15 12.99
CA GLU A 110 10.03 -0.05 11.83
C GLU A 110 10.17 1.30 11.13
N ILE A 111 9.95 1.31 9.82
CA ILE A 111 9.76 2.50 8.99
C ILE A 111 8.26 2.65 8.73
N ARG A 112 7.75 3.86 8.92
CA ARG A 112 6.46 4.31 8.40
C ARG A 112 6.68 5.25 7.24
N TYR A 113 5.99 5.01 6.14
CA TYR A 113 5.88 5.95 5.02
C TYR A 113 4.41 6.27 4.76
N VAL A 114 4.11 7.55 4.63
CA VAL A 114 2.75 8.05 4.33
C VAL A 114 2.79 8.89 3.07
N ARG A 115 1.84 8.64 2.19
CA ARG A 115 1.53 9.47 1.02
C ARG A 115 0.10 9.92 1.09
N ALA A 116 -0.14 11.20 0.82
CA ALA A 116 -1.47 11.78 0.69
C ALA A 116 -1.57 12.56 -0.62
N ILE A 117 -2.74 12.55 -1.22
CA ILE A 117 -3.11 13.42 -2.34
C ILE A 117 -4.42 14.13 -2.03
N LYS A 118 -4.54 15.37 -2.48
CA LYS A 118 -5.83 16.07 -2.51
C LYS A 118 -6.67 15.50 -3.65
N VAL A 119 -7.90 15.11 -3.33
CA VAL A 119 -8.88 14.61 -4.28
C VAL A 119 -9.99 15.62 -4.43
N CYS A 120 -10.18 16.15 -5.64
CA CYS A 120 -11.08 17.27 -5.90
C CYS A 120 -10.74 18.44 -4.97
N ASN A 121 -11.74 19.12 -4.39
CA ASN A 121 -11.49 20.25 -3.49
C ASN A 121 -11.74 19.94 -2.02
N ASP A 122 -12.45 18.85 -1.73
CA ASP A 122 -13.05 18.55 -0.43
C ASP A 122 -12.62 17.21 0.17
N ARG A 123 -11.71 16.47 -0.50
CA ARG A 123 -11.29 15.13 -0.09
C ARG A 123 -9.79 14.95 -0.13
N ALA A 124 -9.31 13.99 0.62
CA ALA A 124 -7.94 13.47 0.54
C ALA A 124 -7.98 11.95 0.40
N ALA A 125 -7.01 11.39 -0.29
CA ALA A 125 -6.73 9.97 -0.30
C ALA A 125 -5.31 9.74 0.23
N LEU A 126 -5.14 8.70 1.04
CA LEU A 126 -3.89 8.43 1.73
C LEU A 126 -3.59 6.94 1.73
N PHE A 127 -2.31 6.62 1.76
CA PHE A 127 -1.88 5.33 2.27
C PHE A 127 -0.79 5.49 3.33
N THR A 128 -0.73 4.55 4.25
CA THR A 128 0.40 4.34 5.16
C THR A 128 0.92 2.93 5.01
N ILE A 129 2.23 2.78 4.93
CA ILE A 129 2.88 1.47 4.98
C ILE A 129 3.90 1.45 6.11
N ASN A 130 3.86 0.39 6.91
CA ASN A 130 4.87 0.09 7.93
C ASN A 130 5.59 -1.18 7.56
N TYR A 131 6.91 -1.18 7.68
CA TYR A 131 7.75 -2.35 7.41
C TYR A 131 9.06 -2.27 8.21
N SER A 132 9.73 -3.39 8.39
CA SER A 132 11.01 -3.43 9.10
C SER A 132 12.06 -2.57 8.41
N ARG A 133 12.85 -1.81 9.17
CA ARG A 133 13.97 -1.02 8.63
C ARG A 133 15.01 -1.86 7.89
N PHE A 134 15.11 -3.15 8.25
CA PHE A 134 16.02 -4.08 7.57
C PHE A 134 15.55 -4.45 6.16
N GLU A 135 14.31 -4.12 5.82
CA GLU A 135 13.70 -4.36 4.52
C GLU A 135 13.58 -3.10 3.67
N LYS A 136 14.24 -2.03 4.06
CA LYS A 136 14.17 -0.74 3.35
C LYS A 136 14.49 -0.91 1.86
N THR A 137 15.59 -1.57 1.53
CA THR A 137 16.03 -1.74 0.12
C THR A 137 14.99 -2.46 -0.76
N PRO A 138 14.44 -3.62 -0.40
CA PRO A 138 13.37 -4.24 -1.19
C PRO A 138 12.07 -3.43 -1.20
N TYR A 139 11.76 -2.64 -0.17
CA TYR A 139 10.56 -1.81 -0.14
C TYR A 139 10.67 -0.50 -0.93
N ASP A 140 11.87 0.03 -1.16
CA ASP A 140 12.04 1.30 -1.89
C ASP A 140 11.32 1.29 -3.28
N PRO A 141 11.50 0.33 -4.18
CA PRO A 141 10.77 0.28 -5.45
C PRO A 141 9.26 0.04 -5.28
N ILE A 142 8.86 -0.70 -4.24
CA ILE A 142 7.44 -0.94 -3.93
C ILE A 142 6.78 0.38 -3.55
N VAL A 143 7.37 1.13 -2.63
CA VAL A 143 6.85 2.45 -2.19
C VAL A 143 6.78 3.43 -3.36
N VAL A 144 7.78 3.47 -4.23
CA VAL A 144 7.77 4.32 -5.44
C VAL A 144 6.58 3.99 -6.33
N ARG A 145 6.28 2.71 -6.55
CA ARG A 145 5.13 2.31 -7.36
C ARG A 145 3.81 2.65 -6.67
N MET A 146 3.70 2.41 -5.37
CA MET A 146 2.53 2.78 -4.58
C MET A 146 2.23 4.28 -4.68
N VAL A 147 3.27 5.13 -4.55
CA VAL A 147 3.14 6.60 -4.70
C VAL A 147 2.58 6.98 -6.07
N ARG A 148 3.04 6.32 -7.13
CA ARG A 148 2.57 6.57 -8.50
C ARG A 148 1.16 6.07 -8.77
N SER A 149 0.74 5.02 -8.07
CA SER A 149 -0.58 4.39 -8.23
C SER A 149 -1.70 5.12 -7.49
N LEU A 150 -1.38 5.88 -6.43
CA LEU A 150 -2.39 6.66 -5.72
C LEU A 150 -2.80 7.85 -6.58
N LYS A 151 -4.03 7.80 -7.09
CA LYS A 151 -4.57 8.79 -8.04
C LYS A 151 -5.98 9.20 -7.68
N ALA A 152 -6.29 10.47 -7.94
CA ALA A 152 -7.66 10.96 -7.93
C ALA A 152 -8.39 10.50 -9.20
N GLU A 153 -9.66 10.14 -9.03
CA GLU A 153 -10.58 9.80 -10.12
C GLU A 153 -11.90 10.54 -9.96
N GLY A 154 -12.51 10.93 -11.08
CA GLY A 154 -13.87 11.45 -11.10
C GLY A 154 -14.04 12.85 -10.49
N CYS A 155 -13.03 13.69 -10.61
CA CYS A 155 -13.20 15.13 -10.41
C CYS A 155 -13.58 15.79 -11.75
#